data_657087b543a2af17168ee0bab14ef67c
#
_entry.id   657087b543a2af17168ee0bab14ef67c
#
_cell.length_a   1.000
_cell.length_b   1.000
_cell.length_c   1.000
_cell.angle_alpha   90.00
_cell.angle_beta   90.00
_cell.angle_gamma   90.00
#
_symmetry.space_group_name_H-M   'P 1'
#
loop_
_entity.id
_entity.type
_entity.pdbx_description
1 polymer ?
#
loop_
_entity_poly.entity_id
_entity_poly.type
_entity_poly.pdbx_seq_one_letter_code
_entity_poly.pdbx_strand_id
1 'polypeptide(L)'
;MFSFFKKKLKFFYKRINEVLFSLIYKRPKLRLKEKDFSEKIFDIRIDKNSYKLFEFTDGRIFTDGNDTTAYISKNNNISEASLQYKKFDFINSKIQKSSRNEVLSKGTPKFKKKVNGNLLSLLSGGASRDNFTHWFTDIIPRIKIYQQKFDIKNIDKFYIPSMKYKFQQESLSYFGINSGNVISSEKYKHVEAKKIYATTHPCFHKPTMVKEWSIRYLNKIYKSKSNLNKYQKIFINRDQVKLIDKSNLEKYSEYRVLLNENEIKDYLTSIGFINIKPEEYSFPDQLKMFSSAKYVVGLYGAAMMMLAFCKKNTKVLEFKPVGGGMEFRNISKLAKLKHRQIILKPLVKSKILQNGILFCPISRIKNELKLLGLKNP
;
A
#
# COMPACT_ATOMS: atom_id res chain seq x y z
N MET A 1 33.31 16.03 11.22
CA MET A 1 34.19 15.45 10.18
C MET A 1 33.62 14.16 9.57
N PHE A 2 33.18 13.15 10.34
CA PHE A 2 32.70 11.86 9.87
C PHE A 2 31.44 11.94 8.96
N SER A 3 30.50 12.83 9.24
CA SER A 3 29.26 13.04 8.44
C SER A 3 29.54 13.61 7.04
N PHE A 4 30.54 14.49 6.92
CA PHE A 4 30.93 15.09 5.65
C PHE A 4 31.66 14.09 4.75
N PHE A 5 32.52 13.26 5.31
CA PHE A 5 33.23 12.20 4.59
C PHE A 5 32.25 11.15 4.06
N LYS A 6 31.26 10.75 4.89
CA LYS A 6 30.17 9.81 4.51
C LYS A 6 29.33 10.37 3.35
N LYS A 7 29.08 11.68 3.32
CA LYS A 7 28.35 12.33 2.21
C LYS A 7 29.15 12.32 0.91
N LYS A 8 30.45 12.62 0.96
CA LYS A 8 31.37 12.58 -0.22
C LYS A 8 31.50 11.16 -0.77
N LEU A 9 31.67 10.16 0.10
CA LEU A 9 31.77 8.75 -0.31
C LEU A 9 30.48 8.28 -0.99
N LYS A 10 29.32 8.65 -0.44
CA LYS A 10 28.01 8.34 -1.02
C LYS A 10 27.81 9.00 -2.39
N PHE A 11 28.28 10.23 -2.56
CA PHE A 11 28.23 10.94 -3.85
C PHE A 11 29.10 10.26 -4.91
N PHE A 12 30.34 9.91 -4.54
CA PHE A 12 31.30 9.22 -5.42
C PHE A 12 30.77 7.85 -5.86
N TYR A 13 30.25 7.07 -4.91
CA TYR A 13 29.61 5.78 -5.19
C TYR A 13 28.42 5.89 -6.16
N LYS A 14 27.56 6.90 -5.97
CA LYS A 14 26.46 7.16 -6.90
C LYS A 14 26.95 7.44 -8.31
N ARG A 15 28.02 8.22 -8.47
CA ARG A 15 28.56 8.60 -9.76
C ARG A 15 29.20 7.41 -10.48
N ILE A 16 29.92 6.56 -9.77
CA ILE A 16 30.45 5.30 -10.32
C ILE A 16 29.29 4.43 -10.84
N ASN A 17 28.23 4.26 -10.07
CA ASN A 17 27.08 3.46 -10.50
C ASN A 17 26.39 4.03 -11.75
N GLU A 18 26.24 5.36 -11.85
CA GLU A 18 25.71 5.99 -13.07
C GLU A 18 26.58 5.73 -14.28
N VAL A 19 27.90 5.80 -14.13
CA VAL A 19 28.84 5.51 -15.21
C VAL A 19 28.75 4.04 -15.63
N LEU A 20 28.82 3.10 -14.69
CA LEU A 20 28.71 1.68 -14.95
C LEU A 20 27.37 1.32 -15.61
N PHE A 21 26.26 1.89 -15.12
CA PHE A 21 24.96 1.70 -15.74
C PHE A 21 24.95 2.22 -17.19
N SER A 22 25.56 3.38 -17.42
CA SER A 22 25.62 4.00 -18.72
C SER A 22 26.47 3.22 -19.72
N LEU A 23 27.55 2.60 -19.28
CA LEU A 23 28.40 1.72 -20.09
C LEU A 23 27.65 0.45 -20.52
N ILE A 24 26.93 -0.18 -19.58
CA ILE A 24 26.24 -1.46 -19.85
C ILE A 24 24.95 -1.26 -20.66
N TYR A 25 24.17 -0.21 -20.35
CA TYR A 25 22.80 -0.06 -20.86
C TYR A 25 22.55 1.24 -21.62
N LYS A 26 23.58 2.03 -21.91
CA LYS A 26 23.48 3.42 -22.39
C LYS A 26 22.80 4.33 -21.36
N ARG A 27 23.17 5.58 -21.32
CA ARG A 27 22.60 6.55 -20.39
C ARG A 27 21.14 6.87 -20.80
N PRO A 28 20.14 6.57 -19.98
CA PRO A 28 18.77 6.93 -20.31
C PRO A 28 18.60 8.44 -20.37
N LYS A 29 17.87 8.91 -21.38
CA LYS A 29 17.60 10.33 -21.60
C LYS A 29 16.25 10.70 -21.00
N LEU A 30 16.16 11.93 -20.51
CA LEU A 30 14.87 12.54 -20.20
C LEU A 30 14.21 12.96 -21.48
N ARG A 31 12.96 12.51 -21.64
CA ARG A 31 12.15 12.93 -22.75
C ARG A 31 11.51 14.28 -22.43
N LEU A 32 11.93 15.33 -23.08
CA LEU A 32 11.35 16.65 -22.86
C LEU A 32 10.32 17.05 -23.94
N LYS A 33 10.39 16.57 -25.18
CA LYS A 33 9.46 17.03 -26.24
C LYS A 33 9.24 16.08 -27.45
N GLU A 34 10.11 15.10 -27.68
CA GLU A 34 10.01 14.24 -28.88
C GLU A 34 9.04 13.06 -28.71
N LYS A 35 8.25 12.75 -29.75
CA LYS A 35 7.42 11.54 -29.78
C LYS A 35 8.30 10.30 -29.78
N ASP A 36 8.12 9.45 -28.76
CA ASP A 36 8.75 8.14 -28.73
C ASP A 36 7.74 7.10 -29.21
N PHE A 37 7.88 6.66 -30.45
CA PHE A 37 6.96 5.68 -31.06
C PHE A 37 6.96 4.33 -30.36
N SER A 38 7.95 4.03 -29.52
CA SER A 38 7.98 2.82 -28.69
C SER A 38 7.16 2.95 -27.40
N GLU A 39 6.62 4.14 -27.12
CA GLU A 39 5.75 4.40 -25.99
C GLU A 39 4.39 4.93 -26.46
N LYS A 40 3.30 4.27 -26.05
CA LYS A 40 1.93 4.74 -26.25
C LYS A 40 1.33 5.10 -24.90
N ILE A 41 0.58 6.19 -24.86
CA ILE A 41 -0.08 6.68 -23.67
C ILE A 41 -1.58 6.73 -23.96
N PHE A 42 -2.37 6.07 -23.11
CA PHE A 42 -3.82 6.05 -23.19
C PHE A 42 -4.39 6.82 -21.99
N ASP A 43 -5.26 7.77 -22.26
CA ASP A 43 -6.05 8.43 -21.23
C ASP A 43 -7.20 7.51 -20.81
N ILE A 44 -7.27 7.25 -19.52
CA ILE A 44 -8.23 6.35 -18.88
C ILE A 44 -9.11 7.15 -17.95
N ARG A 45 -10.42 7.05 -18.13
CA ARG A 45 -11.40 7.63 -17.20
C ARG A 45 -12.08 6.54 -16.39
N ILE A 46 -12.11 6.74 -15.07
CA ILE A 46 -12.91 5.92 -14.15
C ILE A 46 -13.69 6.89 -13.26
N ASP A 47 -15.02 6.92 -13.44
CA ASP A 47 -15.88 7.99 -12.91
C ASP A 47 -15.34 9.39 -13.33
N LYS A 48 -15.20 10.28 -12.36
CA LYS A 48 -14.64 11.63 -12.56
C LYS A 48 -13.10 11.71 -12.49
N ASN A 49 -12.42 10.57 -12.36
CA ASN A 49 -10.96 10.56 -12.20
C ASN A 49 -10.29 10.18 -13.52
N SER A 50 -9.21 10.89 -13.86
CA SER A 50 -8.41 10.63 -15.05
C SER A 50 -7.10 9.96 -14.66
N TYR A 51 -6.75 8.92 -15.38
CA TYR A 51 -5.52 8.13 -15.21
C TYR A 51 -4.82 8.01 -16.56
N LYS A 52 -3.59 7.55 -16.55
CA LYS A 52 -2.85 7.18 -17.76
C LYS A 52 -2.47 5.71 -17.67
N LEU A 53 -2.59 5.02 -18.81
CA LEU A 53 -2.03 3.71 -19.06
C LEU A 53 -0.94 3.87 -20.10
N PHE A 54 0.25 3.36 -19.80
CA PHE A 54 1.43 3.40 -20.63
C PHE A 54 1.69 2.02 -21.22
N GLU A 55 1.94 1.94 -22.51
CA GLU A 55 2.39 0.74 -23.21
C GLU A 55 3.78 1.02 -23.81
N PHE A 56 4.75 0.19 -23.47
CA PHE A 56 6.11 0.24 -24.02
C PHE A 56 6.35 -0.99 -24.88
N THR A 57 6.78 -0.79 -26.11
CA THR A 57 7.25 -1.87 -26.99
C THR A 57 8.75 -2.03 -26.80
N ASP A 58 9.23 -3.25 -26.52
CA ASP A 58 10.63 -3.58 -26.22
C ASP A 58 11.25 -2.69 -25.14
N GLY A 59 10.45 -2.29 -24.17
CA GLY A 59 10.86 -1.46 -23.05
C GLY A 59 11.49 -2.25 -21.91
N ARG A 60 11.96 -1.53 -20.89
CA ARG A 60 12.51 -2.14 -19.68
C ARG A 60 12.14 -1.37 -18.42
N ILE A 61 12.11 -2.09 -17.32
CA ILE A 61 11.86 -1.55 -15.97
C ILE A 61 13.10 -1.77 -15.14
N PHE A 62 13.60 -0.71 -14.51
CA PHE A 62 14.66 -0.80 -13.51
C PHE A 62 14.15 -0.24 -12.19
N THR A 63 14.22 -1.03 -11.11
CA THR A 63 13.71 -0.63 -9.79
C THR A 63 14.72 -0.95 -8.68
N ASP A 64 14.68 -0.18 -7.60
CA ASP A 64 15.40 -0.53 -6.37
C ASP A 64 14.60 -1.51 -5.49
N GLY A 65 13.39 -1.83 -5.92
CA GLY A 65 12.48 -2.74 -5.21
C GLY A 65 11.69 -2.07 -4.09
N ASN A 66 12.01 -0.83 -3.74
CA ASN A 66 11.35 -0.08 -2.67
C ASN A 66 10.59 1.14 -3.21
N ASP A 67 11.29 2.22 -3.46
CA ASP A 67 10.65 3.52 -3.69
C ASP A 67 10.80 4.04 -5.11
N THR A 68 11.81 3.57 -5.84
CA THR A 68 12.18 4.17 -7.11
C THR A 68 12.09 3.15 -8.24
N THR A 69 11.39 3.51 -9.30
CA THR A 69 11.26 2.69 -10.51
C THR A 69 11.44 3.56 -11.73
N ALA A 70 12.26 3.15 -12.68
CA ALA A 70 12.38 3.75 -13.99
C ALA A 70 11.70 2.85 -15.03
N TYR A 71 10.76 3.40 -15.77
CA TYR A 71 10.23 2.82 -17.00
C TYR A 71 10.99 3.45 -18.16
N ILE A 72 11.69 2.63 -18.93
CA ILE A 72 12.61 3.07 -19.95
C ILE A 72 12.16 2.47 -21.28
N SER A 73 11.92 3.34 -22.27
CA SER A 73 11.50 2.94 -23.61
C SER A 73 12.63 2.25 -24.39
N LYS A 74 12.30 1.62 -25.52
CA LYS A 74 13.28 1.04 -26.46
C LYS A 74 14.33 2.07 -26.86
N ASN A 75 13.92 3.30 -27.10
CA ASN A 75 14.81 4.41 -27.48
C ASN A 75 15.59 4.99 -26.29
N ASN A 76 15.58 4.30 -25.15
CA ASN A 76 16.32 4.63 -23.94
C ASN A 76 15.86 5.95 -23.26
N ASN A 77 14.60 6.32 -23.44
CA ASN A 77 13.99 7.47 -22.77
C ASN A 77 13.31 7.05 -21.47
N ILE A 78 13.48 7.85 -20.40
CA ILE A 78 12.76 7.68 -19.15
C ILE A 78 11.36 8.24 -19.34
N SER A 79 10.35 7.40 -19.14
CA SER A 79 8.96 7.78 -19.25
C SER A 79 8.45 8.55 -18.02
N GLU A 80 7.40 9.33 -18.22
CA GLU A 80 6.65 9.96 -17.11
C GLU A 80 5.95 8.93 -16.19
N ALA A 81 5.75 7.68 -16.66
CA ALA A 81 5.33 6.57 -15.82
C ALA A 81 6.26 6.31 -14.63
N SER A 82 7.52 6.80 -14.71
CA SER A 82 8.55 6.66 -13.67
C SER A 82 8.34 7.59 -12.46
N LEU A 83 7.31 8.40 -12.44
CA LEU A 83 6.99 9.29 -11.33
C LEU A 83 6.64 8.48 -10.08
N GLN A 84 7.41 8.70 -9.00
CA GLN A 84 7.20 8.11 -7.69
C GLN A 84 6.61 9.14 -6.75
N TYR A 85 5.50 8.84 -6.11
CA TYR A 85 4.84 9.79 -5.21
C TYR A 85 5.66 10.15 -3.96
N LYS A 86 6.60 9.31 -3.53
CA LYS A 86 7.48 9.60 -2.37
C LYS A 86 8.55 10.67 -2.62
N LYS A 87 8.78 11.03 -3.87
CA LYS A 87 9.73 12.06 -4.27
C LYS A 87 9.08 13.30 -4.85
N PHE A 88 7.82 13.45 -4.59
CA PHE A 88 7.13 14.68 -4.90
C PHE A 88 7.62 15.78 -3.96
N ASP A 89 8.56 16.58 -4.42
CA ASP A 89 8.74 17.91 -3.88
C ASP A 89 7.51 18.70 -4.32
N PHE A 90 6.58 18.87 -3.40
CA PHE A 90 5.42 19.73 -3.59
C PHE A 90 5.87 21.19 -3.51
N ILE A 91 6.44 21.70 -4.58
CA ILE A 91 6.58 23.14 -4.76
C ILE A 91 5.26 23.62 -5.36
N ASN A 92 4.51 24.40 -4.59
CA ASN A 92 3.22 25.01 -5.01
C ASN A 92 2.17 23.99 -5.48
N SER A 93 2.05 22.85 -4.79
CA SER A 93 1.08 21.80 -5.12
C SER A 93 1.25 21.14 -6.49
N LYS A 94 2.32 21.41 -7.21
CA LYS A 94 2.64 20.77 -8.50
C LYS A 94 3.62 19.63 -8.29
N ILE A 95 3.28 18.47 -8.87
CA ILE A 95 4.17 17.31 -8.93
C ILE A 95 5.34 17.69 -9.86
N GLN A 96 6.55 17.75 -9.32
CA GLN A 96 7.72 17.86 -10.17
C GLN A 96 7.92 16.53 -10.91
N LYS A 97 8.05 16.60 -12.24
CA LYS A 97 8.48 15.45 -13.04
C LYS A 97 9.81 14.97 -12.50
N SER A 98 9.93 13.66 -12.29
CA SER A 98 11.19 13.02 -11.91
C SER A 98 12.20 13.20 -13.04
N SER A 99 12.74 14.41 -13.17
CA SER A 99 13.80 14.70 -14.13
C SER A 99 15.07 13.89 -13.84
N ARG A 100 15.19 13.32 -12.63
CA ARG A 100 16.33 12.51 -12.19
C ARG A 100 15.82 11.30 -11.43
N ASN A 101 15.59 10.21 -12.14
CA ASN A 101 15.24 8.98 -11.46
C ASN A 101 16.50 8.42 -10.76
N GLU A 102 16.54 8.54 -9.43
CA GLU A 102 17.70 8.11 -8.64
C GLU A 102 17.96 6.60 -8.65
N VAL A 103 17.05 5.77 -9.18
CA VAL A 103 17.29 4.33 -9.24
C VAL A 103 18.54 4.00 -10.06
N LEU A 104 18.84 4.80 -11.08
CA LEU A 104 20.00 4.60 -11.95
C LEU A 104 21.32 4.84 -11.24
N SER A 105 21.31 5.59 -10.14
CA SER A 105 22.48 5.89 -9.30
C SER A 105 22.50 5.10 -7.98
N LYS A 106 21.53 4.21 -7.77
CA LYS A 106 21.43 3.38 -6.56
C LYS A 106 21.94 1.96 -6.80
N GLY A 107 22.95 1.58 -6.05
CA GLY A 107 23.51 0.23 -6.10
C GLY A 107 24.24 -0.07 -7.42
N THR A 108 24.66 -1.32 -7.61
CA THR A 108 25.26 -1.79 -8.85
C THR A 108 24.22 -2.04 -9.92
N PRO A 109 24.51 -1.79 -11.21
CA PRO A 109 23.63 -2.19 -12.31
C PRO A 109 23.28 -3.69 -12.22
N LYS A 110 22.02 -4.01 -12.48
CA LYS A 110 21.54 -5.41 -12.51
C LYS A 110 21.34 -5.86 -13.96
N PHE A 111 21.74 -7.09 -14.26
CA PHE A 111 21.47 -7.66 -15.58
C PHE A 111 19.96 -7.78 -15.82
N LYS A 112 19.59 -7.55 -17.08
CA LYS A 112 18.19 -7.62 -17.50
C LYS A 112 17.68 -9.06 -17.47
N LYS A 113 16.55 -9.30 -16.81
CA LYS A 113 15.74 -10.49 -17.00
C LYS A 113 14.84 -10.26 -18.21
N LYS A 114 15.03 -11.02 -19.27
CA LYS A 114 14.12 -11.02 -20.41
C LYS A 114 12.85 -11.79 -20.08
N VAL A 115 11.73 -11.23 -20.45
CA VAL A 115 10.39 -11.79 -20.32
C VAL A 115 9.76 -11.87 -21.70
N ASN A 116 9.40 -13.06 -22.12
CA ASN A 116 8.65 -13.25 -23.35
C ASN A 116 7.18 -12.85 -23.12
N GLY A 117 6.62 -12.08 -24.07
CA GLY A 117 5.22 -11.66 -24.01
C GLY A 117 4.96 -10.31 -23.35
N ASN A 118 3.75 -10.18 -22.82
CA ASN A 118 3.19 -8.97 -22.26
C ASN A 118 3.33 -8.96 -20.75
N LEU A 119 3.83 -7.86 -20.20
CA LEU A 119 4.07 -7.69 -18.77
C LEU A 119 3.29 -6.49 -18.25
N LEU A 120 2.45 -6.71 -17.24
CA LEU A 120 1.80 -5.63 -16.48
C LEU A 120 2.60 -5.34 -15.20
N SER A 121 3.08 -4.11 -15.08
CA SER A 121 3.74 -3.66 -13.86
C SER A 121 2.73 -3.15 -12.85
N LEU A 122 2.73 -3.78 -11.68
CA LEU A 122 1.93 -3.38 -10.51
C LEU A 122 2.80 -2.70 -9.43
N LEU A 123 4.01 -2.28 -9.77
CA LEU A 123 4.89 -1.57 -8.84
C LEU A 123 4.31 -0.21 -8.45
N SER A 124 4.38 0.12 -7.17
CA SER A 124 3.78 1.35 -6.65
C SER A 124 4.66 2.12 -5.66
N GLY A 125 5.84 1.65 -5.38
CA GLY A 125 6.72 2.24 -4.37
C GLY A 125 6.73 1.48 -3.05
N GLY A 126 7.60 1.89 -2.15
CA GLY A 126 8.16 1.07 -1.09
C GLY A 126 7.20 0.41 -0.10
N ALA A 127 6.23 1.15 0.40
CA ALA A 127 5.33 0.60 1.42
C ALA A 127 4.43 -0.52 0.90
N SER A 128 4.17 -0.58 -0.41
CA SER A 128 3.29 -1.59 -1.02
C SER A 128 3.87 -3.01 -1.02
N ARG A 129 5.16 -3.17 -0.77
CA ARG A 129 5.81 -4.48 -0.70
C ARG A 129 5.35 -5.28 0.51
N ASP A 130 5.32 -4.67 1.67
CA ASP A 130 5.14 -5.36 2.97
C ASP A 130 3.90 -4.85 3.73
N ASN A 131 3.19 -3.85 3.22
CA ASN A 131 2.07 -3.23 3.91
C ASN A 131 0.73 -3.61 3.28
N PHE A 132 -0.11 -4.25 4.07
CA PHE A 132 -1.44 -4.72 3.68
C PHE A 132 -2.34 -3.59 3.11
N THR A 133 -2.34 -2.40 3.73
CA THR A 133 -3.14 -1.27 3.24
C THR A 133 -2.67 -0.84 1.85
N HIS A 134 -1.37 -0.61 1.67
CA HIS A 134 -0.82 -0.18 0.38
C HIS A 134 -1.00 -1.22 -0.72
N TRP A 135 -1.04 -2.51 -0.38
CA TRP A 135 -1.35 -3.56 -1.34
C TRP A 135 -2.73 -3.36 -1.97
N PHE A 136 -3.76 -3.14 -1.15
CA PHE A 136 -5.14 -2.97 -1.63
C PHE A 136 -5.44 -1.57 -2.15
N THR A 137 -4.71 -0.54 -1.72
CA THR A 137 -4.94 0.83 -2.19
C THR A 137 -4.11 1.20 -3.41
N ASP A 138 -2.88 0.68 -3.52
CA ASP A 138 -1.90 1.16 -4.48
C ASP A 138 -1.54 0.12 -5.56
N ILE A 139 -1.67 -1.18 -5.28
CA ILE A 139 -1.33 -2.28 -6.20
C ILE A 139 -2.56 -2.80 -6.94
N ILE A 140 -3.50 -3.39 -6.21
CA ILE A 140 -4.67 -4.07 -6.80
C ILE A 140 -5.48 -3.15 -7.73
N PRO A 141 -5.75 -1.88 -7.39
CA PRO A 141 -6.53 -1.01 -8.26
C PRO A 141 -5.87 -0.70 -9.62
N ARG A 142 -4.55 -0.90 -9.79
CA ARG A 142 -3.88 -0.77 -11.08
C ARG A 142 -4.41 -1.76 -12.11
N ILE A 143 -4.82 -2.94 -11.67
CA ILE A 143 -5.46 -3.94 -12.53
C ILE A 143 -6.73 -3.35 -13.15
N LYS A 144 -7.55 -2.63 -12.37
CA LYS A 144 -8.75 -1.99 -12.90
C LYS A 144 -8.44 -0.89 -13.92
N ILE A 145 -7.39 -0.09 -13.69
CA ILE A 145 -6.98 0.95 -14.65
C ILE A 145 -6.58 0.28 -15.99
N TYR A 146 -5.82 -0.80 -15.95
CA TYR A 146 -5.45 -1.57 -17.13
C TYR A 146 -6.71 -2.14 -17.84
N GLN A 147 -7.64 -2.73 -17.08
CA GLN A 147 -8.86 -3.35 -17.59
C GLN A 147 -9.85 -2.36 -18.24
N GLN A 148 -9.62 -1.04 -18.14
CA GLN A 148 -10.44 -0.07 -18.87
C GLN A 148 -10.12 -0.06 -20.37
N LYS A 149 -8.98 -0.59 -20.79
CA LYS A 149 -8.54 -0.58 -22.19
C LYS A 149 -8.30 -1.98 -22.73
N PHE A 150 -7.79 -2.90 -21.92
CA PHE A 150 -7.36 -4.22 -22.36
C PHE A 150 -7.87 -5.32 -21.43
N ASP A 151 -8.03 -6.54 -21.94
CA ASP A 151 -8.33 -7.71 -21.11
C ASP A 151 -7.07 -8.14 -20.34
N ILE A 152 -7.25 -8.47 -19.07
CA ILE A 152 -6.17 -8.97 -18.22
C ILE A 152 -5.60 -10.31 -18.72
N LYS A 153 -6.40 -11.10 -19.44
CA LYS A 153 -5.97 -12.35 -20.08
C LYS A 153 -4.86 -12.15 -21.11
N ASN A 154 -4.69 -10.92 -21.63
CA ASN A 154 -3.62 -10.59 -22.58
C ASN A 154 -2.27 -10.40 -21.88
N ILE A 155 -2.18 -10.55 -20.55
CA ILE A 155 -0.96 -10.42 -19.77
C ILE A 155 -0.37 -11.79 -19.47
N ASP A 156 0.86 -12.00 -19.94
CA ASP A 156 1.60 -13.25 -19.70
C ASP A 156 2.28 -13.24 -18.31
N LYS A 157 2.76 -12.07 -17.87
CA LYS A 157 3.47 -11.91 -16.61
C LYS A 157 3.06 -10.64 -15.88
N PHE A 158 2.99 -10.74 -14.54
CA PHE A 158 2.71 -9.62 -13.63
C PHE A 158 3.97 -9.28 -12.85
N TYR A 159 4.43 -8.05 -12.94
CA TYR A 159 5.60 -7.58 -12.22
C TYR A 159 5.18 -6.87 -10.94
N ILE A 160 5.43 -7.47 -9.80
CA ILE A 160 4.91 -7.06 -8.50
C ILE A 160 6.05 -6.82 -7.49
N PRO A 161 5.79 -6.07 -6.39
CA PRO A 161 6.79 -5.81 -5.37
C PRO A 161 7.29 -7.09 -4.68
N SER A 162 6.38 -7.95 -4.25
CA SER A 162 6.66 -9.14 -3.45
C SER A 162 5.53 -10.16 -3.52
N MET A 163 5.85 -11.43 -3.23
CA MET A 163 4.89 -12.53 -3.00
C MET A 163 5.16 -13.21 -1.65
N LYS A 164 5.77 -12.51 -0.72
CA LYS A 164 6.21 -13.05 0.56
C LYS A 164 5.05 -13.46 1.47
N TYR A 165 3.97 -12.67 1.47
CA TYR A 165 2.85 -12.86 2.38
C TYR A 165 1.69 -13.60 1.70
N LYS A 166 0.99 -14.47 2.46
CA LYS A 166 -0.16 -15.24 1.96
C LYS A 166 -1.23 -14.34 1.34
N PHE A 167 -1.57 -13.22 1.97
CA PHE A 167 -2.60 -12.31 1.45
C PHE A 167 -2.30 -11.80 0.04
N GLN A 168 -1.02 -11.66 -0.34
CA GLN A 168 -0.62 -11.23 -1.69
C GLN A 168 -0.99 -12.32 -2.70
N GLN A 169 -0.66 -13.57 -2.41
CA GLN A 169 -0.99 -14.72 -3.26
C GLN A 169 -2.49 -14.93 -3.34
N GLU A 170 -3.15 -14.96 -2.19
CA GLU A 170 -4.59 -15.21 -2.07
C GLU A 170 -5.42 -14.11 -2.75
N SER A 171 -5.04 -12.84 -2.61
CA SER A 171 -5.75 -11.75 -3.29
C SER A 171 -5.56 -11.75 -4.80
N LEU A 172 -4.37 -12.11 -5.29
CA LEU A 172 -4.10 -12.20 -6.73
C LEU A 172 -4.82 -13.39 -7.38
N SER A 173 -5.06 -14.48 -6.65
CA SER A 173 -5.77 -15.65 -7.18
C SER A 173 -7.19 -15.33 -7.68
N TYR A 174 -7.85 -14.32 -7.11
CA TYR A 174 -9.15 -13.84 -7.58
C TYR A 174 -9.12 -13.25 -9.01
N PHE A 175 -7.93 -12.94 -9.53
CA PHE A 175 -7.72 -12.51 -10.91
C PHE A 175 -7.17 -13.62 -11.80
N GLY A 176 -7.05 -14.85 -11.30
CA GLY A 176 -6.36 -15.95 -11.97
C GLY A 176 -4.82 -15.79 -12.00
N ILE A 177 -4.28 -14.88 -11.19
CA ILE A 177 -2.85 -14.62 -11.09
C ILE A 177 -2.26 -15.55 -10.02
N ASN A 178 -1.31 -16.38 -10.45
CA ASN A 178 -0.62 -17.35 -9.59
C ASN A 178 0.91 -17.18 -9.66
N SER A 179 1.65 -17.97 -8.90
CA SER A 179 3.11 -17.89 -8.87
C SER A 179 3.80 -18.13 -10.23
N GLY A 180 3.16 -18.89 -11.13
CA GLY A 180 3.69 -19.19 -12.45
C GLY A 180 3.72 -17.98 -13.39
N ASN A 181 2.81 -17.02 -13.22
CA ASN A 181 2.75 -15.81 -14.04
C ASN A 181 3.18 -14.52 -13.30
N VAL A 182 3.85 -14.65 -12.16
CA VAL A 182 4.35 -13.53 -11.36
C VAL A 182 5.88 -13.42 -11.46
N ILE A 183 6.37 -12.19 -11.54
CA ILE A 183 7.78 -11.83 -11.40
C ILE A 183 7.89 -10.82 -10.25
N SER A 184 8.68 -11.16 -9.21
CA SER A 184 8.92 -10.28 -8.07
C SER A 184 10.11 -9.35 -8.32
N SER A 185 9.94 -8.07 -8.00
CA SER A 185 11.02 -7.08 -8.03
C SER A 185 12.05 -7.27 -6.91
N GLU A 186 11.75 -8.05 -5.89
CA GLU A 186 12.76 -8.47 -4.90
C GLU A 186 13.85 -9.32 -5.55
N LYS A 187 13.45 -10.24 -6.45
CA LYS A 187 14.37 -11.13 -7.15
C LYS A 187 14.96 -10.49 -8.41
N TYR A 188 14.13 -9.85 -9.22
CA TYR A 188 14.53 -9.29 -10.52
C TYR A 188 14.29 -7.78 -10.56
N LYS A 189 15.33 -7.00 -10.33
CA LYS A 189 15.25 -5.54 -10.28
C LYS A 189 15.33 -4.86 -11.64
N HIS A 190 15.74 -5.59 -12.69
CA HIS A 190 15.81 -5.11 -14.06
C HIS A 190 15.14 -6.12 -14.97
N VAL A 191 14.06 -5.70 -15.62
CA VAL A 191 13.21 -6.56 -16.45
C VAL A 191 12.99 -5.90 -17.81
N GLU A 192 13.07 -6.67 -18.88
CA GLU A 192 12.75 -6.27 -20.26
C GLU A 192 11.66 -7.19 -20.79
N ALA A 193 10.69 -6.65 -21.50
CA ALA A 193 9.62 -7.45 -22.11
C ALA A 193 9.23 -6.91 -23.50
N LYS A 194 8.61 -7.78 -24.33
CA LYS A 194 8.09 -7.40 -25.64
C LYS A 194 7.09 -6.24 -25.54
N LYS A 195 6.18 -6.32 -24.56
CA LYS A 195 5.32 -5.21 -24.17
C LYS A 195 5.31 -5.05 -22.66
N ILE A 196 5.42 -3.83 -22.21
CA ILE A 196 5.29 -3.47 -20.79
C ILE A 196 4.12 -2.51 -20.65
N TYR A 197 3.24 -2.81 -19.71
CA TYR A 197 2.16 -1.92 -19.31
C TYR A 197 2.44 -1.37 -17.92
N ALA A 198 2.20 -0.06 -17.74
CA ALA A 198 2.27 0.63 -16.46
C ALA A 198 1.12 1.61 -16.33
N THR A 199 0.71 1.92 -15.11
CA THR A 199 -0.37 2.88 -14.87
C THR A 199 0.07 4.01 -13.96
N THR A 200 -0.58 5.14 -14.03
CA THR A 200 -0.49 6.16 -12.98
C THR A 200 -0.94 5.58 -11.64
N HIS A 201 -0.54 6.21 -10.55
CA HIS A 201 -0.89 5.76 -9.21
C HIS A 201 -2.39 5.90 -8.94
N PRO A 202 -3.10 4.85 -8.44
CA PRO A 202 -4.55 4.89 -8.22
C PRO A 202 -5.03 6.00 -7.28
N CYS A 203 -4.22 6.31 -6.27
CA CYS A 203 -4.48 7.39 -5.29
C CYS A 203 -3.82 8.72 -5.68
N PHE A 204 -3.31 8.83 -6.93
CA PHE A 204 -2.49 9.95 -7.38
C PHE A 204 -1.29 10.19 -6.44
N HIS A 205 -1.21 11.39 -5.84
CA HIS A 205 -0.10 11.80 -4.97
C HIS A 205 -0.45 11.76 -3.47
N LYS A 206 -1.60 11.19 -3.11
CA LYS A 206 -1.97 10.94 -1.70
C LYS A 206 -2.14 9.44 -1.49
N PRO A 207 -1.06 8.70 -1.17
CA PRO A 207 -1.12 7.25 -0.96
C PRO A 207 -2.19 6.90 0.07
N THR A 208 -2.84 5.74 -0.11
CA THR A 208 -3.93 5.26 0.75
C THR A 208 -5.20 6.12 0.78
N MET A 209 -5.20 7.31 0.19
CA MET A 209 -6.41 8.14 0.02
C MET A 209 -7.22 7.69 -1.19
N VAL A 210 -7.72 6.47 -1.10
CA VAL A 210 -8.44 5.77 -2.17
C VAL A 210 -9.63 6.58 -2.72
N LYS A 211 -9.97 6.30 -3.97
CA LYS A 211 -11.16 6.83 -4.64
C LYS A 211 -12.34 5.86 -4.47
N GLU A 212 -13.54 6.38 -4.61
CA GLU A 212 -14.76 5.59 -4.45
C GLU A 212 -14.80 4.39 -5.39
N TRP A 213 -14.40 4.56 -6.65
CA TRP A 213 -14.34 3.47 -7.61
C TRP A 213 -13.42 2.32 -7.16
N SER A 214 -12.30 2.64 -6.47
CA SER A 214 -11.40 1.60 -5.93
C SER A 214 -12.12 0.74 -4.90
N ILE A 215 -12.85 1.34 -3.95
CA ILE A 215 -13.60 0.58 -2.95
C ILE A 215 -14.69 -0.27 -3.63
N ARG A 216 -15.43 0.29 -4.60
CA ARG A 216 -16.42 -0.49 -5.37
C ARG A 216 -15.79 -1.65 -6.12
N TYR A 217 -14.62 -1.44 -6.72
CA TYR A 217 -13.89 -2.48 -7.44
C TYR A 217 -13.43 -3.59 -6.51
N LEU A 218 -12.80 -3.24 -5.38
CA LEU A 218 -12.38 -4.22 -4.36
C LEU A 218 -13.57 -5.04 -3.87
N ASN A 219 -14.70 -4.40 -3.55
CA ASN A 219 -15.91 -5.09 -3.11
C ASN A 219 -16.52 -6.00 -4.20
N LYS A 220 -16.39 -5.62 -5.48
CA LYS A 220 -16.86 -6.46 -6.58
C LYS A 220 -16.02 -7.73 -6.71
N ILE A 221 -14.69 -7.61 -6.63
CA ILE A 221 -13.75 -8.72 -6.80
C ILE A 221 -13.77 -9.64 -5.58
N TYR A 222 -13.70 -9.07 -4.37
CA TYR A 222 -13.55 -9.80 -3.12
C TYR A 222 -14.88 -9.96 -2.37
N LYS A 223 -15.98 -10.07 -3.11
CA LYS A 223 -17.30 -10.19 -2.53
C LYS A 223 -17.42 -11.47 -1.70
N SER A 224 -17.69 -11.32 -0.41
CA SER A 224 -18.12 -12.43 0.45
C SER A 224 -19.63 -12.36 0.68
N LYS A 225 -20.31 -13.50 0.53
CA LYS A 225 -21.74 -13.66 0.85
C LYS A 225 -21.97 -14.16 2.27
N SER A 226 -20.92 -14.29 3.06
CA SER A 226 -21.01 -14.84 4.42
C SER A 226 -21.82 -13.95 5.37
N ASN A 227 -22.54 -14.60 6.26
CA ASN A 227 -23.18 -13.97 7.41
C ASN A 227 -22.92 -14.85 8.63
N LEU A 228 -21.69 -14.74 9.16
CA LEU A 228 -21.24 -15.54 10.29
C LEU A 228 -21.64 -14.85 11.59
N ASN A 229 -22.66 -15.39 12.28
CA ASN A 229 -23.17 -14.82 13.55
C ASN A 229 -22.06 -14.63 14.58
N LYS A 230 -21.07 -15.51 14.60
CA LYS A 230 -19.92 -15.42 15.49
C LYS A 230 -19.16 -14.08 15.38
N TYR A 231 -19.05 -13.49 14.17
CA TYR A 231 -18.23 -12.31 13.94
C TYR A 231 -19.03 -11.00 13.84
N GLN A 232 -20.15 -10.90 14.55
CA GLN A 232 -20.98 -9.67 14.58
C GLN A 232 -20.24 -8.48 15.25
N LYS A 233 -19.40 -8.75 16.25
CA LYS A 233 -18.60 -7.77 16.96
C LYS A 233 -17.15 -8.22 16.96
N ILE A 234 -16.26 -7.44 16.34
CA ILE A 234 -14.84 -7.76 16.16
C ILE A 234 -13.98 -6.73 16.89
N PHE A 235 -13.04 -7.20 17.69
CA PHE A 235 -11.91 -6.42 18.15
C PHE A 235 -10.64 -6.87 17.44
N ILE A 236 -10.01 -5.95 16.70
CA ILE A 236 -8.72 -6.18 16.05
C ILE A 236 -7.64 -6.00 17.10
N ASN A 237 -7.16 -7.11 17.62
CA ASN A 237 -6.12 -7.18 18.65
C ASN A 237 -4.74 -7.29 17.98
N ARG A 238 -3.73 -6.63 18.56
CA ARG A 238 -2.36 -6.66 18.05
C ARG A 238 -1.40 -7.43 18.96
N ASP A 239 -1.78 -7.69 20.21
CA ASP A 239 -0.99 -8.35 21.26
C ASP A 239 0.43 -7.74 21.45
N GLN A 240 0.66 -6.54 21.00
CA GLN A 240 1.98 -5.90 21.08
C GLN A 240 2.37 -5.52 22.50
N VAL A 241 1.40 -5.35 23.39
CA VAL A 241 1.66 -5.05 24.81
C VAL A 241 2.46 -6.16 25.49
N LYS A 242 2.36 -7.40 25.02
CA LYS A 242 3.14 -8.55 25.55
C LYS A 242 4.64 -8.44 25.30
N LEU A 243 5.04 -7.64 24.31
CA LEU A 243 6.43 -7.46 23.91
C LEU A 243 7.10 -6.30 24.66
N ILE A 244 6.36 -5.60 25.55
CA ILE A 244 6.79 -4.37 26.17
C ILE A 244 7.15 -4.59 27.63
N ASP A 245 8.36 -4.20 27.99
CA ASP A 245 8.76 -3.99 29.36
C ASP A 245 8.17 -2.66 29.85
N LYS A 246 7.18 -2.75 30.76
CA LYS A 246 6.48 -1.58 31.32
C LYS A 246 7.37 -0.70 32.20
N SER A 247 8.51 -1.21 32.67
CA SER A 247 9.48 -0.43 33.44
C SER A 247 10.31 0.52 32.57
N ASN A 248 10.38 0.27 31.24
CA ASN A 248 11.16 1.08 30.30
C ASN A 248 10.39 1.32 28.99
N LEU A 249 9.32 2.12 29.06
CA LEU A 249 8.45 2.41 27.93
C LEU A 249 9.14 3.17 26.80
N GLU A 250 10.16 3.98 27.08
CA GLU A 250 10.89 4.78 26.08
C GLU A 250 11.54 3.92 25.02
N LYS A 251 12.08 2.76 25.41
CA LYS A 251 12.68 1.77 24.51
C LYS A 251 11.73 1.33 23.38
N TYR A 252 10.43 1.40 23.64
CA TYR A 252 9.38 0.92 22.73
C TYR A 252 8.62 2.05 22.03
N SER A 253 9.07 3.29 22.15
CA SER A 253 8.41 4.47 21.57
C SER A 253 8.22 4.39 20.07
N GLU A 254 9.09 3.70 19.34
CA GLU A 254 8.98 3.51 17.88
C GLU A 254 7.89 2.49 17.47
N TYR A 255 7.30 1.78 18.43
CA TYR A 255 6.15 0.91 18.21
C TYR A 255 4.84 1.70 18.39
N ARG A 256 3.75 1.17 17.87
CA ARG A 256 2.39 1.68 18.12
C ARG A 256 1.67 0.69 19.01
N VAL A 257 1.62 0.97 20.31
CA VAL A 257 1.12 0.05 21.32
C VAL A 257 0.05 0.70 22.18
N LEU A 258 -1.00 -0.07 22.44
CA LEU A 258 -2.03 0.28 23.40
C LEU A 258 -1.67 -0.37 24.75
N LEU A 259 -1.19 0.43 25.70
CA LEU A 259 -0.60 -0.07 26.96
C LEU A 259 -1.56 -0.93 27.78
N ASN A 260 -2.84 -0.56 27.75
CA ASN A 260 -3.91 -1.30 28.43
C ASN A 260 -4.71 -2.20 27.46
N GLU A 261 -4.07 -2.75 26.43
CA GLU A 261 -4.72 -3.59 25.43
C GLU A 261 -5.41 -4.82 26.06
N ASN A 262 -4.82 -5.42 27.11
CA ASN A 262 -5.44 -6.57 27.80
C ASN A 262 -6.73 -6.16 28.52
N GLU A 263 -6.73 -5.06 29.25
CA GLU A 263 -7.93 -4.53 29.92
C GLU A 263 -9.05 -4.23 28.89
N ILE A 264 -8.70 -3.63 27.77
CA ILE A 264 -9.64 -3.35 26.67
C ILE A 264 -10.17 -4.65 26.08
N LYS A 265 -9.31 -5.63 25.85
CA LYS A 265 -9.68 -6.95 25.34
C LYS A 265 -10.67 -7.64 26.28
N ASP A 266 -10.39 -7.66 27.60
CA ASP A 266 -11.25 -8.31 28.58
C ASP A 266 -12.62 -7.60 28.65
N TYR A 267 -12.63 -6.28 28.68
CA TYR A 267 -13.84 -5.49 28.64
C TYR A 267 -14.65 -5.76 27.34
N LEU A 268 -14.03 -5.68 26.17
CA LEU A 268 -14.74 -5.91 24.91
C LEU A 268 -15.26 -7.36 24.78
N THR A 269 -14.51 -8.33 25.31
CA THR A 269 -14.95 -9.73 25.37
C THR A 269 -16.18 -9.88 26.26
N SER A 270 -16.23 -9.23 27.43
CA SER A 270 -17.38 -9.29 28.35
C SER A 270 -18.69 -8.76 27.74
N ILE A 271 -18.58 -7.87 26.73
CA ILE A 271 -19.73 -7.35 25.99
C ILE A 271 -19.91 -8.00 24.60
N GLY A 272 -19.28 -9.16 24.40
CA GLY A 272 -19.48 -10.06 23.26
C GLY A 272 -18.69 -9.74 22.00
N PHE A 273 -17.57 -9.02 22.10
CA PHE A 273 -16.62 -8.90 21.00
C PHE A 273 -15.71 -10.12 20.94
N ILE A 274 -15.42 -10.53 19.71
CA ILE A 274 -14.43 -11.55 19.42
C ILE A 274 -13.10 -10.87 19.09
N ASN A 275 -12.06 -11.31 19.81
CA ASN A 275 -10.70 -10.87 19.54
C ASN A 275 -10.15 -11.62 18.33
N ILE A 276 -9.64 -10.89 17.36
CA ILE A 276 -8.98 -11.46 16.19
C ILE A 276 -7.63 -10.79 15.95
N LYS A 277 -6.69 -11.57 15.46
CA LYS A 277 -5.45 -11.12 14.83
C LYS A 277 -5.57 -11.46 13.36
N PRO A 278 -5.87 -10.50 12.49
CA PRO A 278 -6.16 -10.80 11.07
C PRO A 278 -5.05 -11.59 10.38
N GLU A 279 -3.79 -11.38 10.76
CA GLU A 279 -2.63 -12.08 10.20
C GLU A 279 -2.61 -13.60 10.46
N GLU A 280 -3.37 -14.09 11.43
CA GLU A 280 -3.50 -15.53 11.73
C GLU A 280 -4.51 -16.23 10.80
N TYR A 281 -5.27 -15.47 10.01
CA TYR A 281 -6.31 -16.00 9.12
C TYR A 281 -5.95 -15.80 7.66
N SER A 282 -6.47 -16.69 6.79
CA SER A 282 -6.40 -16.51 5.35
C SER A 282 -7.16 -15.24 4.92
N PHE A 283 -6.76 -14.62 3.80
CA PHE A 283 -7.48 -13.45 3.28
C PHE A 283 -8.97 -13.75 2.99
N PRO A 284 -9.34 -14.90 2.40
CA PRO A 284 -10.74 -15.29 2.26
C PRO A 284 -11.51 -15.38 3.59
N ASP A 285 -10.88 -15.86 4.66
CA ASP A 285 -11.53 -15.92 5.97
C ASP A 285 -11.67 -14.54 6.61
N GLN A 286 -10.66 -13.68 6.48
CA GLN A 286 -10.79 -12.28 6.85
C GLN A 286 -11.98 -11.61 6.13
N LEU A 287 -12.16 -11.84 4.82
CA LEU A 287 -13.30 -11.33 4.07
C LEU A 287 -14.65 -11.79 4.65
N LYS A 288 -14.78 -13.08 5.00
CA LYS A 288 -15.98 -13.63 5.64
C LYS A 288 -16.27 -12.96 7.00
N MET A 289 -15.25 -12.81 7.83
CA MET A 289 -15.36 -12.17 9.14
C MET A 289 -15.82 -10.72 9.03
N PHE A 290 -15.09 -9.89 8.29
CA PHE A 290 -15.37 -8.47 8.18
C PHE A 290 -16.66 -8.16 7.41
N SER A 291 -17.02 -8.97 6.41
CA SER A 291 -18.34 -8.84 5.75
C SER A 291 -19.51 -9.21 6.66
N SER A 292 -19.27 -9.94 7.74
CA SER A 292 -20.29 -10.32 8.73
C SER A 292 -20.39 -9.33 9.90
N ALA A 293 -19.40 -8.46 10.08
CA ALA A 293 -19.31 -7.58 11.23
C ALA A 293 -20.37 -6.48 11.23
N LYS A 294 -21.00 -6.26 12.38
CA LYS A 294 -21.83 -5.09 12.72
C LYS A 294 -21.03 -4.03 13.46
N TYR A 295 -20.05 -4.45 14.24
CA TYR A 295 -19.14 -3.60 14.98
C TYR A 295 -17.68 -4.03 14.75
N VAL A 296 -16.81 -3.08 14.52
CA VAL A 296 -15.36 -3.28 14.43
C VAL A 296 -14.69 -2.26 15.34
N VAL A 297 -13.87 -2.74 16.27
CA VAL A 297 -13.04 -1.91 17.14
C VAL A 297 -11.58 -2.24 16.87
N GLY A 298 -10.70 -1.26 16.81
CA GLY A 298 -9.28 -1.53 16.61
C GLY A 298 -8.37 -0.31 16.70
N LEU A 299 -7.08 -0.59 16.87
CA LEU A 299 -6.04 0.43 16.83
C LEU A 299 -5.71 0.77 15.37
N TYR A 300 -5.55 2.08 15.08
CA TYR A 300 -5.04 2.57 13.80
C TYR A 300 -3.87 1.72 13.29
N GLY A 301 -4.01 1.13 12.10
CA GLY A 301 -3.01 0.25 11.51
C GLY A 301 -3.52 -0.51 10.28
N ALA A 302 -2.61 -1.21 9.61
CA ALA A 302 -2.85 -1.82 8.29
C ALA A 302 -4.07 -2.77 8.25
N ALA A 303 -4.36 -3.48 9.34
CA ALA A 303 -5.52 -4.37 9.45
C ALA A 303 -6.86 -3.63 9.30
N MET A 304 -6.92 -2.32 9.60
CA MET A 304 -8.11 -1.49 9.38
C MET A 304 -8.46 -1.32 7.88
N MET A 305 -7.58 -1.74 6.96
CA MET A 305 -7.92 -1.83 5.53
C MET A 305 -9.13 -2.76 5.29
N MET A 306 -9.34 -3.76 6.14
CA MET A 306 -10.46 -4.67 6.07
C MET A 306 -11.84 -3.97 6.20
N LEU A 307 -11.89 -2.74 6.69
CA LEU A 307 -13.08 -1.90 6.70
C LEU A 307 -13.66 -1.69 5.29
N ALA A 308 -12.81 -1.76 4.24
CA ALA A 308 -13.26 -1.68 2.86
C ALA A 308 -14.26 -2.80 2.49
N PHE A 309 -14.20 -3.93 3.18
CA PHE A 309 -15.01 -5.13 2.90
C PHE A 309 -16.18 -5.32 3.87
N CYS A 310 -16.38 -4.39 4.80
CA CYS A 310 -17.53 -4.39 5.70
C CYS A 310 -18.81 -4.00 4.97
N LYS A 311 -19.94 -4.48 5.47
CA LYS A 311 -21.27 -4.07 4.98
C LYS A 311 -21.56 -2.60 5.33
N LYS A 312 -22.34 -1.93 4.48
CA LYS A 312 -22.88 -0.59 4.78
C LYS A 312 -23.47 -0.54 6.20
N ASN A 313 -23.27 0.58 6.89
CA ASN A 313 -23.72 0.83 8.26
C ASN A 313 -23.00 0.03 9.35
N THR A 314 -21.95 -0.79 9.02
CA THR A 314 -21.07 -1.34 10.05
C THR A 314 -20.52 -0.19 10.89
N LYS A 315 -20.51 -0.36 12.21
CA LYS A 315 -20.10 0.61 13.21
C LYS A 315 -18.64 0.40 13.56
N VAL A 316 -17.85 1.45 13.48
CA VAL A 316 -16.38 1.39 13.64
C VAL A 316 -15.95 2.31 14.76
N LEU A 317 -15.17 1.79 15.68
CA LEU A 317 -14.46 2.56 16.70
C LEU A 317 -12.95 2.39 16.50
N GLU A 318 -12.28 3.46 16.14
CA GLU A 318 -10.84 3.46 15.91
C GLU A 318 -10.11 4.17 17.04
N PHE A 319 -9.15 3.49 17.68
CA PHE A 319 -8.16 4.12 18.53
C PHE A 319 -7.08 4.74 17.65
N LYS A 320 -7.05 6.06 17.56
CA LYS A 320 -6.20 6.77 16.62
C LYS A 320 -5.15 7.63 17.35
N PRO A 321 -3.84 7.41 17.13
CA PRO A 321 -2.83 8.34 17.63
C PRO A 321 -2.99 9.72 16.96
N VAL A 322 -2.67 10.80 17.67
CA VAL A 322 -2.78 12.19 17.14
C VAL A 322 -2.12 12.32 15.78
N GLY A 323 -0.96 11.71 15.56
CA GLY A 323 -0.22 11.76 14.28
C GLY A 323 -0.69 10.75 13.23
N GLY A 324 -1.74 9.96 13.50
CA GLY A 324 -2.29 9.01 12.51
C GLY A 324 -2.97 9.74 11.35
N GLY A 325 -2.91 9.14 10.16
CA GLY A 325 -3.54 9.67 8.95
C GLY A 325 -5.06 9.59 8.95
N MET A 326 -5.67 9.88 7.81
CA MET A 326 -7.12 9.88 7.61
C MET A 326 -7.60 8.73 6.71
N GLU A 327 -6.72 7.82 6.33
CA GLU A 327 -6.98 6.77 5.36
C GLU A 327 -8.15 5.87 5.76
N PHE A 328 -8.23 5.41 7.01
CA PHE A 328 -9.29 4.50 7.43
C PHE A 328 -10.63 5.19 7.61
N ARG A 329 -10.63 6.48 8.00
CA ARG A 329 -11.84 7.31 7.97
C ARG A 329 -12.32 7.56 6.53
N ASN A 330 -11.40 7.78 5.59
CA ASN A 330 -11.73 7.88 4.17
C ASN A 330 -12.33 6.57 3.64
N ILE A 331 -11.71 5.42 3.91
CA ILE A 331 -12.21 4.10 3.54
C ILE A 331 -13.61 3.88 4.11
N SER A 332 -13.81 4.16 5.40
CA SER A 332 -15.12 4.03 6.06
C SER A 332 -16.19 4.90 5.43
N LYS A 333 -15.86 6.16 5.10
CA LYS A 333 -16.78 7.07 4.40
C LYS A 333 -17.18 6.49 3.04
N LEU A 334 -16.22 6.01 2.26
CA LEU A 334 -16.47 5.44 0.93
C LEU A 334 -17.24 4.11 0.98
N ALA A 335 -17.01 3.30 2.00
CA ALA A 335 -17.75 2.07 2.28
C ALA A 335 -19.09 2.32 3.00
N LYS A 336 -19.45 3.57 3.28
CA LYS A 336 -20.71 3.99 3.96
C LYS A 336 -20.84 3.39 5.37
N LEU A 337 -19.74 3.36 6.14
CA LEU A 337 -19.70 2.89 7.52
C LEU A 337 -19.95 4.05 8.50
N LYS A 338 -20.38 3.72 9.73
CA LYS A 338 -20.51 4.66 10.84
C LYS A 338 -19.23 4.66 11.66
N HIS A 339 -18.33 5.62 11.43
CA HIS A 339 -16.97 5.63 11.98
C HIS A 339 -16.80 6.73 13.03
N ARG A 340 -16.39 6.32 14.23
CA ARG A 340 -15.97 7.20 15.32
C ARG A 340 -14.52 6.94 15.69
N GLN A 341 -13.83 7.94 16.21
CA GLN A 341 -12.41 7.87 16.55
C GLN A 341 -12.20 8.36 17.99
N ILE A 342 -11.45 7.60 18.77
CA ILE A 342 -10.87 8.08 20.03
C ILE A 342 -9.45 8.53 19.70
N ILE A 343 -9.24 9.85 19.69
CA ILE A 343 -7.91 10.42 19.45
C ILE A 343 -7.09 10.28 20.73
N LEU A 344 -5.93 9.63 20.62
CA LEU A 344 -5.04 9.34 21.74
C LEU A 344 -3.72 10.10 21.60
N LYS A 345 -3.34 10.81 22.63
CA LYS A 345 -2.00 11.38 22.77
C LYS A 345 -1.06 10.27 23.28
N PRO A 346 0.13 10.08 22.71
CA PRO A 346 1.07 9.09 23.21
C PRO A 346 1.61 9.51 24.60
N LEU A 347 1.67 8.56 25.52
CA LEU A 347 2.35 8.71 26.83
C LEU A 347 3.85 8.89 26.61
N VAL A 348 4.41 8.10 25.71
CA VAL A 348 5.79 8.23 25.23
C VAL A 348 5.76 8.51 23.73
N LYS A 349 6.32 9.64 23.34
CA LYS A 349 6.33 10.10 21.94
C LYS A 349 7.36 9.33 21.11
N SER A 350 7.01 9.06 19.86
CA SER A 350 7.90 8.54 18.84
C SER A 350 8.38 9.65 17.91
N LYS A 351 9.51 9.43 17.24
CA LYS A 351 9.94 10.22 16.07
C LYS A 351 8.96 10.07 14.90
N ILE A 352 8.29 8.93 14.81
CA ILE A 352 7.24 8.65 13.83
C ILE A 352 5.90 9.05 14.44
N LEU A 353 5.33 10.16 14.00
CA LEU A 353 4.14 10.79 14.60
C LEU A 353 2.94 9.87 14.84
N GLN A 354 2.80 8.82 14.05
CA GLN A 354 1.71 7.85 14.18
C GLN A 354 2.02 6.69 15.16
N ASN A 355 3.21 6.66 15.74
CA ASN A 355 3.65 5.64 16.71
C ASN A 355 3.66 6.21 18.14
N GLY A 356 4.07 5.41 19.09
CA GLY A 356 4.18 5.73 20.51
C GLY A 356 3.36 4.79 21.38
N ILE A 357 3.54 4.94 22.69
CA ILE A 357 2.81 4.18 23.70
C ILE A 357 1.51 4.94 24.00
N LEU A 358 0.39 4.30 23.79
CA LEU A 358 -0.95 4.88 23.90
C LEU A 358 -1.68 4.26 25.09
N PHE A 359 -2.60 5.01 25.67
CA PHE A 359 -3.51 4.53 26.72
C PHE A 359 -4.93 5.02 26.40
N CYS A 360 -5.92 4.15 26.54
CA CYS A 360 -7.32 4.48 26.32
C CYS A 360 -8.19 4.06 27.52
N PRO A 361 -8.74 4.99 28.30
CA PRO A 361 -9.65 4.66 29.41
C PRO A 361 -10.88 3.89 28.91
N ILE A 362 -11.28 2.85 29.63
CA ILE A 362 -12.48 2.05 29.31
C ILE A 362 -13.75 2.91 29.28
N SER A 363 -13.87 3.91 30.15
CA SER A 363 -14.99 4.85 30.16
C SER A 363 -15.18 5.56 28.82
N ARG A 364 -14.09 5.96 28.15
CA ARG A 364 -14.17 6.56 26.79
C ARG A 364 -14.66 5.57 25.77
N ILE A 365 -14.24 4.31 25.86
CA ILE A 365 -14.68 3.23 24.94
C ILE A 365 -16.18 3.00 25.12
N LYS A 366 -16.66 2.89 26.36
CA LYS A 366 -18.10 2.76 26.71
C LYS A 366 -18.91 3.88 26.07
N ASN A 367 -18.51 5.12 26.28
CA ASN A 367 -19.22 6.29 25.75
C ASN A 367 -19.29 6.27 24.22
N GLU A 368 -18.19 5.99 23.54
CA GLU A 368 -18.16 5.96 22.07
C GLU A 368 -18.98 4.79 21.48
N LEU A 369 -18.96 3.61 22.13
CA LEU A 369 -19.79 2.48 21.74
C LEU A 369 -21.29 2.77 21.93
N LYS A 370 -21.67 3.46 23.02
CA LYS A 370 -23.03 3.93 23.23
C LYS A 370 -23.49 4.89 22.13
N LEU A 371 -22.63 5.85 21.76
CA LEU A 371 -22.88 6.77 20.65
C LEU A 371 -22.96 6.07 19.27
N LEU A 372 -22.32 4.92 19.12
CA LEU A 372 -22.48 4.03 17.97
C LEU A 372 -23.73 3.16 18.06
N GLY A 373 -24.53 3.27 19.15
CA GLY A 373 -25.77 2.56 19.34
C GLY A 373 -25.58 1.12 19.83
N LEU A 374 -24.51 0.81 20.55
CA LEU A 374 -24.40 -0.43 21.30
C LEU A 374 -25.18 -0.27 22.60
N LYS A 375 -26.17 -1.16 22.82
CA LYS A 375 -26.94 -1.22 24.06
C LYS A 375 -26.05 -1.84 25.15
N ASN A 376 -26.06 -1.25 26.35
CA ASN A 376 -25.30 -1.71 27.50
C ASN A 376 -23.83 -2.03 27.17
N PRO A 377 -23.09 -1.01 26.74
CA PRO A 377 -21.67 -1.19 26.46
C PRO A 377 -20.83 -1.33 27.70
#